data_cbefc7d2acd44be5583760b38388dcd6
#
_entry.id   cbefc7d2acd44be5583760b38388dcd6
#
_cell.length_a   1.000
_cell.length_b   1.000
_cell.length_c   1.000
_cell.angle_alpha   90.00
_cell.angle_beta   90.00
_cell.angle_gamma   90.00
#
_symmetry.space_group_name_H-M   'P 1'
#
loop_
_entity.id
_entity.type
_entity.pdbx_description
1 polymer ?
#
loop_
_entity_poly.entity_id
_entity_poly.type
_entity_poly.pdbx_seq_one_letter_code
_entity_poly.pdbx_strand_id
1 'polypeptide(L)'
;MLFHIKQSHEPRDCPYGKGGSRSLFDSASKDVKIHGFWLAFPQHTTYLVVETDDIVHLQKFLRPGAGVAVAEITPVSDQPVPMPD
;
A
#
# COMPACT_ATOMS: atom_id res chain seq x y z
N MET A 1 -2.93 -14.07 3.85
CA MET A 1 -1.70 -13.53 4.43
C MET A 1 -1.76 -12.03 4.46
N LEU A 2 -1.31 -11.42 5.56
CA LEU A 2 -1.42 -9.98 5.77
C LEU A 2 -0.09 -9.29 5.48
N PHE A 3 -0.15 -8.15 4.78
CA PHE A 3 1.04 -7.37 4.41
C PHE A 3 0.85 -5.93 4.80
N HIS A 4 1.92 -5.34 5.34
CA HIS A 4 2.05 -3.91 5.53
C HIS A 4 2.81 -3.34 4.34
N ILE A 5 2.25 -2.32 3.70
CA ILE A 5 2.87 -1.68 2.54
C ILE A 5 3.12 -0.22 2.86
N LYS A 6 4.36 0.21 2.66
CA LYS A 6 4.74 1.62 2.71
C LYS A 6 5.08 2.05 1.29
N GLN A 7 4.32 2.99 0.75
CA GLN A 7 4.49 3.48 -0.61
C GLN A 7 4.87 4.94 -0.57
N SER A 8 6.04 5.28 -1.12
CA SER A 8 6.61 6.63 -1.05
C SER A 8 6.94 7.15 -2.45
N HIS A 9 6.78 8.45 -2.66
CA HIS A 9 7.14 9.10 -3.91
C HIS A 9 7.83 10.45 -3.62
N GLU A 10 8.60 10.94 -4.59
CA GLU A 10 9.21 12.25 -4.51
C GLU A 10 8.15 13.34 -4.68
N PRO A 11 8.33 14.53 -4.08
CA PRO A 11 7.36 15.61 -4.23
C PRO A 11 7.05 15.97 -5.69
N ARG A 12 8.05 15.93 -6.57
CA ARG A 12 7.87 16.24 -8.00
C ARG A 12 7.01 15.20 -8.72
N ASP A 13 6.91 13.98 -8.18
CA ASP A 13 6.12 12.89 -8.76
C ASP A 13 4.77 12.74 -8.07
N CYS A 14 4.43 13.67 -7.19
CA CYS A 14 3.21 13.61 -6.38
C CYS A 14 1.97 13.52 -7.27
N PRO A 15 1.09 12.54 -7.04
CA PRO A 15 -0.12 12.38 -7.85
C PRO A 15 -1.23 13.35 -7.46
N TYR A 16 -0.94 14.35 -6.64
CA TYR A 16 -1.92 15.37 -6.26
C TYR A 16 -2.50 16.02 -7.51
N GLY A 17 -3.82 16.06 -7.60
CA GLY A 17 -4.51 16.55 -8.79
C GLY A 17 -4.53 15.59 -9.96
N LYS A 18 -3.93 14.40 -9.82
CA LYS A 18 -3.88 13.36 -10.86
C LYS A 18 -4.43 12.03 -10.33
N GLY A 19 -5.47 12.09 -9.51
CA GLY A 19 -6.07 10.91 -8.90
C GLY A 19 -5.65 10.67 -7.46
N GLY A 20 -4.65 11.39 -6.94
CA GLY A 20 -4.17 11.27 -5.58
C GLY A 20 -3.46 9.95 -5.31
N SER A 21 -3.21 9.65 -4.02
CA SER A 21 -2.49 8.45 -3.62
C SER A 21 -3.22 7.15 -3.99
N ARG A 22 -4.54 7.21 -4.18
CA ARG A 22 -5.32 6.05 -4.65
C ARG A 22 -4.94 5.61 -6.06
N SER A 23 -4.36 6.49 -6.86
CA SER A 23 -3.93 6.16 -8.21
C SER A 23 -2.69 5.29 -8.24
N LEU A 24 -2.01 5.11 -7.10
CA LEU A 24 -0.76 4.37 -7.00
C LEU A 24 -0.97 2.88 -6.77
N PHE A 25 -2.20 2.44 -6.65
CA PHE A 25 -2.53 1.02 -6.50
C PHE A 25 -3.93 0.75 -7.06
N ASP A 26 -4.22 -0.52 -7.34
CA ASP A 26 -5.51 -0.95 -7.89
C ASP A 26 -6.55 -1.15 -6.77
N SER A 27 -7.26 -0.09 -6.42
CA SER A 27 -8.27 -0.14 -5.35
C SER A 27 -9.49 -0.99 -5.72
N ALA A 28 -9.64 -1.38 -6.98
CA ALA A 28 -10.73 -2.23 -7.44
C ALA A 28 -10.34 -3.71 -7.52
N SER A 29 -9.12 -4.06 -7.13
CA SER A 29 -8.66 -5.45 -7.17
C SER A 29 -9.57 -6.35 -6.34
N LYS A 30 -9.94 -7.50 -6.89
CA LYS A 30 -10.71 -8.52 -6.19
C LYS A 30 -9.82 -9.54 -5.50
N ASP A 31 -8.53 -9.54 -5.81
CA ASP A 31 -7.56 -10.50 -5.29
C ASP A 31 -6.82 -9.98 -4.05
N VAL A 32 -6.93 -8.68 -3.78
CA VAL A 32 -6.29 -8.03 -2.64
C VAL A 32 -7.35 -7.29 -1.84
N LYS A 33 -7.50 -7.65 -0.58
CA LYS A 33 -8.42 -6.98 0.34
C LYS A 33 -7.68 -5.89 1.09
N ILE A 34 -8.17 -4.66 1.00
CA ILE A 34 -7.58 -3.53 1.72
C ILE A 34 -8.22 -3.45 3.10
N HIS A 35 -7.43 -3.66 4.15
CA HIS A 35 -7.88 -3.52 5.54
C HIS A 35 -7.79 -2.09 6.03
N GLY A 36 -6.83 -1.32 5.51
CA GLY A 36 -6.66 0.06 5.91
C GLY A 36 -5.76 0.81 4.95
N PHE A 37 -5.96 2.12 4.90
CA PHE A 37 -5.24 3.02 4.02
C PHE A 37 -5.04 4.34 4.77
N TRP A 38 -3.78 4.75 4.93
CA TRP A 38 -3.44 5.97 5.67
C TRP A 38 -2.48 6.83 4.87
N LEU A 39 -2.66 8.13 4.95
CA LEU A 39 -1.78 9.10 4.31
C LEU A 39 -0.89 9.77 5.35
N ALA A 40 0.40 9.85 5.06
CA ALA A 40 1.34 10.66 5.83
C ALA A 40 1.74 11.84 4.97
N PHE A 41 1.15 12.98 5.24
CA PHE A 41 1.43 14.25 4.59
C PHE A 41 2.07 15.18 5.61
N PRO A 42 3.18 15.86 5.30
CA PRO A 42 3.77 16.12 3.98
C PRO A 42 4.88 15.14 3.54
N GLN A 43 5.01 13.97 4.16
CA GLN A 43 6.09 13.02 3.85
C GLN A 43 5.93 12.32 2.49
N HIS A 44 4.84 12.57 1.77
CA HIS A 44 4.54 11.93 0.49
C HIS A 44 4.58 10.40 0.58
N THR A 45 3.98 9.89 1.65
CA THR A 45 4.01 8.46 1.97
C THR A 45 2.59 7.97 2.25
N THR A 46 2.31 6.77 1.77
CA THR A 46 1.05 6.08 1.98
C THR A 46 1.31 4.78 2.70
N TYR A 47 0.48 4.45 3.68
CA TYR A 47 0.55 3.19 4.41
C TYR A 47 -0.71 2.39 4.13
N LEU A 48 -0.54 1.12 3.80
CA LEU A 48 -1.65 0.19 3.59
C LEU A 48 -1.43 -1.08 4.41
N VAL A 49 -2.53 -1.67 4.86
CA VAL A 49 -2.55 -3.04 5.36
C VAL A 49 -3.50 -3.79 4.45
N VAL A 50 -2.99 -4.82 3.78
CA VAL A 50 -3.75 -5.58 2.80
C VAL A 50 -3.60 -7.07 3.04
N GLU A 51 -4.55 -7.83 2.50
CA GLU A 51 -4.58 -9.28 2.61
C GLU A 51 -4.66 -9.90 1.23
N THR A 52 -3.80 -10.89 0.97
CA THR A 52 -3.83 -11.69 -0.25
C THR A 52 -3.11 -13.02 0.00
N ASP A 53 -3.41 -14.02 -0.80
CA ASP A 53 -2.77 -15.35 -0.71
C ASP A 53 -1.58 -15.51 -1.62
N ASP A 54 -1.37 -14.58 -2.56
CA ASP A 54 -0.34 -14.72 -3.59
C ASP A 54 0.36 -13.40 -3.84
N ILE A 55 1.69 -13.44 -3.80
CA ILE A 55 2.52 -12.26 -4.05
C ILE A 55 2.32 -11.70 -5.47
N VAL A 56 1.91 -12.54 -6.43
CA VAL A 56 1.63 -12.08 -7.79
C VAL A 56 0.45 -11.11 -7.79
N HIS A 57 -0.57 -11.37 -6.99
CA HIS A 57 -1.71 -10.46 -6.83
C HIS A 57 -1.26 -9.12 -6.27
N LEU A 58 -0.32 -9.14 -5.33
CA LEU A 58 0.21 -7.94 -4.71
C LEU A 58 1.00 -7.10 -5.71
N GLN A 59 1.80 -7.74 -6.57
CA GLN A 59 2.56 -7.07 -7.60
C GLN A 59 1.63 -6.38 -8.61
N LYS A 60 0.54 -7.05 -9.00
CA LYS A 60 -0.47 -6.44 -9.88
C LYS A 60 -1.18 -5.28 -9.21
N PHE A 61 -1.49 -5.44 -7.93
CA PHE A 61 -2.14 -4.40 -7.12
C PHE A 61 -1.33 -3.11 -7.08
N LEU A 62 0.00 -3.22 -7.03
CA LEU A 62 0.90 -2.07 -6.92
C LEU A 62 1.38 -1.54 -8.28
N ARG A 63 1.02 -2.20 -9.37
CA ARG A 63 1.47 -1.82 -10.71
C ARG A 63 1.12 -0.39 -11.11
N PRO A 64 -0.08 0.15 -10.78
CA PRO A 64 -0.39 1.54 -11.14
C PRO A 64 0.58 2.58 -10.59
N GLY A 65 1.28 2.27 -9.49
CA GLY A 65 2.28 3.16 -8.91
C GLY A 65 3.68 2.99 -9.47
N ALA A 66 3.87 2.04 -10.39
CA ALA A 66 5.19 1.81 -10.97
C ALA A 66 5.66 3.06 -11.71
N GLY A 67 6.92 3.44 -11.49
CA GLY A 67 7.48 4.66 -12.08
C GLY A 67 7.14 5.95 -11.33
N VAL A 68 6.25 5.89 -10.35
CA VAL A 68 5.90 7.06 -9.51
C VAL A 68 6.38 6.84 -8.08
N ALA A 69 6.13 5.65 -7.53
CA ALA A 69 6.37 5.36 -6.13
C ALA A 69 7.23 4.12 -5.92
N VAL A 70 7.93 4.09 -4.79
CA VAL A 70 8.63 2.90 -4.30
C VAL A 70 7.76 2.29 -3.20
N ALA A 71 7.57 0.97 -3.26
CA ALA A 71 6.80 0.24 -2.27
C ALA A 71 7.69 -0.68 -1.46
N GLU A 72 7.58 -0.58 -0.12
CA GLU A 72 8.18 -1.53 0.82
C GLU A 72 7.07 -2.43 1.32
N ILE A 73 7.22 -3.73 1.13
CA ILE A 73 6.21 -4.74 1.47
C ILE A 73 6.75 -5.58 2.62
N THR A 74 6.00 -5.65 3.72
CA THR A 74 6.40 -6.42 4.89
C THR A 74 5.27 -7.36 5.28
N PRO A 75 5.50 -8.70 5.26
CA PRO A 75 4.53 -9.63 5.81
C PRO A 75 4.39 -9.41 7.32
N VAL A 76 3.17 -9.43 7.80
CA VAL A 76 2.89 -9.27 9.22
C VAL A 76 1.98 -10.39 9.71
N SER A 77 1.87 -10.56 11.03
CA SER A 77 1.00 -11.58 11.61
C SER A 77 -0.46 -11.29 11.25
N ASP A 78 -1.24 -12.36 11.01
CA ASP A 78 -2.63 -12.22 10.60
C ASP A 78 -3.52 -11.62 11.70
N GLN A 79 -3.06 -11.64 12.93
CA GLN A 79 -3.74 -11.05 14.07
C GLN A 79 -2.78 -10.15 14.82
N PRO A 80 -3.29 -9.09 15.45
CA PRO A 80 -2.45 -8.29 16.33
C PRO A 80 -1.84 -9.16 17.42
N VAL A 81 -0.56 -8.97 17.68
CA VAL A 81 0.12 -9.69 18.75
C VAL A 81 -0.26 -9.05 20.08
N PRO A 82 -0.74 -9.81 21.08
CA PRO A 82 -1.09 -9.23 22.38
C PRO A 82 0.13 -8.57 23.04
N MET A 83 -0.12 -7.41 23.63
CA MET A 83 0.92 -6.73 24.40
C MET A 83 1.15 -7.46 25.73
N PRO A 84 2.40 -7.58 26.16
CA PRO A 84 2.66 -8.14 27.50
C PRO A 84 2.16 -7.21 28.59
N ASP A 85 1.75 -7.81 29.70
CA ASP A 85 1.30 -7.04 30.88
C ASP A 85 2.46 -6.33 31.58
#